data_ee0d6616d605eea77b37b90083a29b2b
#
_entry.id   ee0d6616d605eea77b37b90083a29b2b
#
_cell.length_a   1.000
_cell.length_b   1.000
_cell.length_c   1.000
_cell.angle_alpha   90.00
_cell.angle_beta   90.00
_cell.angle_gamma   90.00
#
_symmetry.space_group_name_H-M   'P 1'
#
loop_
_entity.id
_entity.type
_entity.pdbx_description
1 polymer ?
#
loop_
_entity_poly.entity_id
_entity_poly.type
_entity_poly.pdbx_seq_one_letter_code
_entity_poly.pdbx_strand_id
1 'polypeptide(L)'
;MSSAVARFDVQDPKELIRIITEVVIAHLEGGGAPVAAGSAPADVAALIDHTLLKPDATRADIERICHEAARYGFASVCVNPWYVPLAERLLRGSGVKVCTVVGFPLGATLPKIKLAEADQSLTLGAREIDMVLNMGALRSLEDDLVEAEIRAIAELCHRAGAICKVILETALLSQHEKVRAALIVKVAGADFVKTSTGVSAGGATLEDVALLRATVGPEMGIKASGGVRTLSQLHAMVSAGATRIGTSSGVKIMQELSGNTG
;
A
#
# COMPACT_ATOMS: atom_id res chain seq x y z
N MET A 1 -2.33 5.95 40.77
CA MET A 1 -3.45 5.21 40.15
C MET A 1 -2.84 4.24 39.16
N SER A 2 -2.81 2.98 39.55
CA SER A 2 -2.14 1.91 38.79
C SER A 2 -2.99 1.53 37.60
N SER A 3 -2.44 1.70 36.39
CA SER A 3 -3.06 1.28 35.13
C SER A 3 -3.08 -0.27 35.08
N ALA A 4 -4.25 -0.84 35.25
CA ALA A 4 -4.47 -2.26 35.00
C ALA A 4 -4.48 -2.50 33.48
N VAL A 5 -3.30 -2.65 32.91
CA VAL A 5 -3.17 -3.32 31.60
C VAL A 5 -3.40 -4.80 31.88
N ALA A 6 -4.63 -5.25 31.65
CA ALA A 6 -4.93 -6.68 31.65
C ALA A 6 -4.01 -7.34 30.60
N ARG A 7 -3.11 -8.20 31.04
CA ARG A 7 -2.33 -9.07 30.15
C ARG A 7 -3.29 -10.12 29.63
N PHE A 8 -3.79 -9.88 28.44
CA PHE A 8 -4.55 -10.89 27.70
C PHE A 8 -3.56 -11.92 27.19
N ASP A 9 -3.58 -13.10 27.79
CA ASP A 9 -2.86 -14.28 27.28
C ASP A 9 -3.71 -14.90 26.16
N VAL A 10 -3.82 -14.17 25.04
CA VAL A 10 -4.59 -14.61 23.89
C VAL A 10 -3.64 -15.32 22.96
N GLN A 11 -3.67 -16.64 22.95
CA GLN A 11 -2.88 -17.50 22.05
C GLN A 11 -3.51 -17.61 20.65
N ASP A 12 -4.80 -17.23 20.49
CA ASP A 12 -5.50 -17.25 19.21
C ASP A 12 -5.37 -15.87 18.49
N PRO A 13 -4.68 -15.82 17.32
CA PRO A 13 -4.55 -14.59 16.56
C PRO A 13 -5.89 -13.94 16.18
N LYS A 14 -6.96 -14.73 15.99
CA LYS A 14 -8.30 -14.21 15.65
C LYS A 14 -8.91 -13.45 16.81
N GLU A 15 -8.83 -14.00 18.01
CA GLU A 15 -9.34 -13.34 19.22
C GLU A 15 -8.54 -12.06 19.49
N LEU A 16 -7.23 -12.09 19.25
CA LEU A 16 -6.37 -10.91 19.34
C LEU A 16 -6.79 -9.83 18.34
N ILE A 17 -7.01 -10.19 17.07
CA ILE A 17 -7.49 -9.27 16.02
C ILE A 17 -8.83 -8.67 16.44
N ARG A 18 -9.78 -9.47 16.93
CA ARG A 18 -11.09 -9.01 17.39
C ARG A 18 -10.95 -7.99 18.52
N ILE A 19 -10.19 -8.32 19.56
CA ILE A 19 -9.99 -7.46 20.73
C ILE A 19 -9.31 -6.14 20.33
N ILE A 20 -8.23 -6.21 19.54
CA ILE A 20 -7.52 -5.01 19.09
C ILE A 20 -8.45 -4.14 18.21
N THR A 21 -9.25 -4.76 17.33
CA THR A 21 -10.22 -4.03 16.51
C THR A 21 -11.18 -3.22 17.37
N GLU A 22 -11.78 -3.84 18.39
CA GLU A 22 -12.69 -3.17 19.32
C GLU A 22 -12.00 -2.05 20.10
N VAL A 23 -10.78 -2.30 20.60
CA VAL A 23 -10.00 -1.29 21.35
C VAL A 23 -9.63 -0.09 20.47
N VAL A 24 -9.17 -0.34 19.24
CA VAL A 24 -8.81 0.75 18.30
C VAL A 24 -10.04 1.58 17.93
N ILE A 25 -11.16 0.94 17.62
CA ILE A 25 -12.41 1.64 17.29
C ILE A 25 -12.89 2.45 18.49
N ALA A 26 -12.95 1.88 19.69
CA ALA A 26 -13.38 2.59 20.90
C ALA A 26 -12.48 3.81 21.20
N HIS A 27 -11.15 3.68 20.98
CA HIS A 27 -10.21 4.80 21.15
C HIS A 27 -10.48 5.94 20.16
N LEU A 28 -10.78 5.62 18.92
CA LEU A 28 -11.08 6.59 17.87
C LEU A 28 -12.43 7.28 18.09
N GLU A 29 -13.47 6.53 18.50
CA GLU A 29 -14.80 7.07 18.83
C GLU A 29 -14.74 7.95 20.10
N GLY A 30 -13.84 7.63 21.04
CA GLY A 30 -13.59 8.41 22.25
C GLY A 30 -12.81 9.70 22.05
N GLY A 31 -12.49 10.11 20.82
CA GLY A 31 -11.74 11.33 20.52
C GLY A 31 -10.25 11.23 20.84
N GLY A 32 -9.68 10.03 20.82
CA GLY A 32 -8.25 9.80 20.98
C GLY A 32 -7.43 10.63 19.99
N ALA A 33 -6.41 11.35 20.47
CA ALA A 33 -5.56 12.18 19.66
C ALA A 33 -4.88 11.34 18.56
N PRO A 34 -4.77 11.85 17.32
CA PRO A 34 -4.02 11.16 16.27
C PRO A 34 -2.58 10.94 16.72
N VAL A 35 -2.05 9.77 16.43
CA VAL A 35 -0.62 9.46 16.66
C VAL A 35 0.20 10.57 15.99
N ALA A 36 1.16 11.13 16.73
CA ALA A 36 1.95 12.26 16.28
C ALA A 36 2.50 12.03 14.85
N ALA A 37 2.17 12.95 13.96
CA ALA A 37 2.67 12.95 12.59
C ALA A 37 4.20 13.07 12.61
N GLY A 38 4.86 12.19 11.86
CA GLY A 38 6.29 12.31 11.59
C GLY A 38 6.61 13.64 10.90
N SER A 39 7.79 14.20 11.13
CA SER A 39 8.30 15.36 10.40
C SER A 39 8.26 15.08 8.89
N ALA A 40 7.95 16.10 8.08
CA ALA A 40 7.96 15.97 6.62
C ALA A 40 9.30 15.38 6.16
N PRO A 41 9.30 14.33 5.32
CA PRO A 41 10.53 13.69 4.91
C PRO A 41 11.37 14.63 4.07
N ALA A 42 12.69 14.54 4.25
CA ALA A 42 13.67 15.37 3.53
C ALA A 42 13.69 15.09 2.03
N ASP A 43 13.23 13.93 1.58
CA ASP A 43 13.21 13.51 0.17
C ASP A 43 11.80 13.07 -0.26
N VAL A 44 11.08 14.00 -0.89
CA VAL A 44 9.73 13.75 -1.44
C VAL A 44 9.76 12.73 -2.57
N ALA A 45 10.80 12.70 -3.39
CA ALA A 45 10.91 11.78 -4.52
C ALA A 45 10.94 10.32 -4.06
N ALA A 46 11.66 10.03 -2.98
CA ALA A 46 11.78 8.68 -2.40
C ALA A 46 10.47 8.14 -1.83
N LEU A 47 9.43 8.97 -1.70
CA LEU A 47 8.08 8.55 -1.27
C LEU A 47 7.18 8.17 -2.45
N ILE A 48 7.53 8.48 -3.68
CA ILE A 48 6.63 8.39 -4.83
C ILE A 48 6.78 7.04 -5.54
N ASP A 49 5.68 6.29 -5.64
CA ASP A 49 5.49 5.24 -6.63
C ASP A 49 4.83 5.88 -7.86
N HIS A 50 5.62 6.17 -8.90
CA HIS A 50 5.13 6.79 -10.13
C HIS A 50 4.31 5.78 -10.94
N THR A 51 3.00 6.01 -11.04
CA THR A 51 2.02 4.95 -11.34
C THR A 51 1.33 5.15 -12.68
N LEU A 52 1.31 4.09 -13.49
CA LEU A 52 0.49 3.99 -14.72
C LEU A 52 -0.11 2.59 -14.85
N LEU A 53 -1.39 2.47 -14.51
CA LEU A 53 -2.14 1.21 -14.52
C LEU A 53 -3.35 1.24 -15.47
N LYS A 54 -3.39 2.21 -16.39
CA LYS A 54 -4.43 2.27 -17.41
C LYS A 54 -4.35 1.03 -18.32
N PRO A 55 -5.49 0.43 -18.68
CA PRO A 55 -5.52 -0.77 -19.53
C PRO A 55 -5.04 -0.51 -20.97
N ASP A 56 -5.13 0.74 -21.42
CA ASP A 56 -4.73 1.23 -22.74
C ASP A 56 -3.33 1.86 -22.77
N ALA A 57 -2.57 1.77 -21.68
CA ALA A 57 -1.20 2.28 -21.63
C ALA A 57 -0.34 1.63 -22.71
N THR A 58 0.39 2.46 -23.46
CA THR A 58 1.27 2.03 -24.54
C THR A 58 2.71 1.83 -24.08
N ARG A 59 3.53 1.17 -24.90
CA ARG A 59 4.98 1.07 -24.67
C ARG A 59 5.61 2.46 -24.47
N ALA A 60 5.25 3.45 -25.31
CA ALA A 60 5.78 4.81 -25.21
C ALA A 60 5.42 5.49 -23.89
N ASP A 61 4.23 5.22 -23.35
CA ASP A 61 3.84 5.72 -22.03
C ASP A 61 4.70 5.12 -20.91
N ILE A 62 5.02 3.82 -21.00
CA ILE A 62 5.88 3.17 -20.02
C ILE A 62 7.32 3.69 -20.12
N GLU A 63 7.85 3.88 -21.33
CA GLU A 63 9.17 4.46 -21.54
C GLU A 63 9.24 5.86 -20.91
N ARG A 64 8.24 6.68 -21.14
CA ARG A 64 8.13 8.03 -20.56
C ARG A 64 8.16 8.01 -19.05
N ILE A 65 7.28 7.23 -18.38
CA ILE A 65 7.24 7.22 -16.90
C ILE A 65 8.50 6.62 -16.27
N CYS A 66 9.17 5.67 -16.93
CA CYS A 66 10.45 5.14 -16.46
C CYS A 66 11.55 6.21 -16.55
N HIS A 67 11.62 6.97 -17.64
CA HIS A 67 12.56 8.10 -17.77
C HIS A 67 12.28 9.20 -16.74
N GLU A 68 11.00 9.53 -16.52
CA GLU A 68 10.59 10.48 -15.48
C GLU A 68 11.06 10.00 -14.09
N ALA A 69 10.79 8.74 -13.76
CA ALA A 69 11.16 8.18 -12.46
C ALA A 69 12.68 8.15 -12.24
N ALA A 70 13.44 7.73 -13.24
CA ALA A 70 14.91 7.73 -13.18
C ALA A 70 15.48 9.15 -13.01
N ARG A 71 14.88 10.14 -13.70
CA ARG A 71 15.30 11.54 -13.62
C ARG A 71 15.08 12.14 -12.24
N TYR A 72 13.96 11.85 -11.61
CA TYR A 72 13.60 12.43 -10.31
C TYR A 72 14.02 11.56 -9.11
N GLY A 73 14.48 10.33 -9.34
CA GLY A 73 14.85 9.40 -8.27
C GLY A 73 13.65 8.89 -7.48
N PHE A 74 12.52 8.58 -8.14
CA PHE A 74 11.35 8.07 -7.45
C PHE A 74 11.60 6.70 -6.81
N ALA A 75 10.82 6.34 -5.79
CA ALA A 75 10.93 5.05 -5.11
C ALA A 75 10.72 3.88 -6.07
N SER A 76 9.65 3.97 -6.87
CA SER A 76 9.33 2.95 -7.86
C SER A 76 8.56 3.51 -9.06
N VAL A 77 8.52 2.70 -10.13
CA VAL A 77 7.51 2.81 -11.20
C VAL A 77 6.53 1.66 -11.02
N CYS A 78 5.23 1.98 -10.88
CA CYS A 78 4.17 0.99 -10.72
C CYS A 78 3.40 0.80 -12.03
N VAL A 79 3.49 -0.40 -12.62
CA VAL A 79 2.92 -0.74 -13.94
C VAL A 79 2.12 -2.05 -13.88
N ASN A 80 1.28 -2.29 -14.90
CA ASN A 80 0.65 -3.60 -15.09
C ASN A 80 1.69 -4.70 -15.34
N PRO A 81 1.45 -5.97 -14.94
CA PRO A 81 2.41 -7.07 -15.04
C PRO A 81 3.03 -7.26 -16.43
N TRP A 82 2.25 -7.03 -17.49
CA TRP A 82 2.72 -7.09 -18.87
C TRP A 82 3.97 -6.22 -19.15
N TYR A 83 4.11 -5.11 -18.42
CA TYR A 83 5.18 -4.13 -18.65
C TYR A 83 6.38 -4.29 -17.71
N VAL A 84 6.36 -5.25 -16.78
CA VAL A 84 7.48 -5.49 -15.85
C VAL A 84 8.82 -5.71 -16.58
N PRO A 85 8.91 -6.56 -17.64
CA PRO A 85 10.19 -6.75 -18.32
C PRO A 85 10.72 -5.50 -19.02
N LEU A 86 9.81 -4.65 -19.52
CA LEU A 86 10.20 -3.39 -20.15
C LEU A 86 10.71 -2.40 -19.11
N ALA A 87 9.96 -2.22 -18.02
CA ALA A 87 10.32 -1.30 -16.93
C ALA A 87 11.66 -1.71 -16.26
N GLU A 88 11.86 -3.02 -16.00
CA GLU A 88 13.12 -3.54 -15.45
C GLU A 88 14.32 -3.16 -16.33
N ARG A 89 14.19 -3.37 -17.65
CA ARG A 89 15.27 -3.02 -18.58
C ARG A 89 15.57 -1.53 -18.60
N LEU A 90 14.53 -0.68 -18.58
CA LEU A 90 14.67 0.78 -18.66
C LEU A 90 15.22 1.39 -17.36
N LEU A 91 14.89 0.79 -16.21
CA LEU A 91 15.28 1.30 -14.88
C LEU A 91 16.59 0.70 -14.35
N ARG A 92 17.21 -0.21 -15.10
CA ARG A 92 18.45 -0.86 -14.68
C ARG A 92 19.54 0.16 -14.40
N GLY A 93 20.10 0.11 -13.19
CA GLY A 93 21.16 1.03 -12.75
C GLY A 93 20.68 2.40 -12.23
N SER A 94 19.37 2.71 -12.31
CA SER A 94 18.82 3.98 -11.81
C SER A 94 18.58 4.03 -10.30
N GLY A 95 18.48 2.85 -9.65
CA GLY A 95 18.05 2.73 -8.24
C GLY A 95 16.53 2.66 -8.06
N VAL A 96 15.74 3.09 -9.04
CA VAL A 96 14.27 3.04 -9.02
C VAL A 96 13.78 1.59 -9.13
N LYS A 97 12.84 1.20 -8.27
CA LYS A 97 12.30 -0.16 -8.24
C LYS A 97 11.17 -0.34 -9.25
N VAL A 98 11.01 -1.56 -9.76
CA VAL A 98 9.82 -1.93 -10.51
C VAL A 98 8.78 -2.47 -9.54
N CYS A 99 7.64 -1.79 -9.45
CA CYS A 99 6.45 -2.20 -8.74
C CYS A 99 5.41 -2.71 -9.73
N THR A 100 4.67 -3.75 -9.38
CA THR A 100 3.53 -4.20 -10.16
C THR A 100 2.38 -4.67 -9.28
N VAL A 101 1.23 -4.94 -9.89
CA VAL A 101 0.00 -5.30 -9.19
C VAL A 101 -0.31 -6.79 -9.38
N VAL A 102 -1.03 -7.37 -8.40
CA VAL A 102 -1.46 -8.78 -8.40
C VAL A 102 -2.92 -8.89 -8.00
N GLY A 103 -3.68 -9.70 -8.73
CA GLY A 103 -5.14 -9.82 -8.55
C GLY A 103 -5.90 -8.53 -8.84
N PHE A 104 -5.31 -7.65 -9.61
CA PHE A 104 -5.76 -6.27 -9.80
C PHE A 104 -6.82 -6.16 -10.90
N PRO A 105 -7.87 -5.29 -10.73
CA PRO A 105 -8.10 -4.45 -9.54
C PRO A 105 -9.05 -5.06 -8.50
N LEU A 106 -9.63 -6.22 -8.74
CA LEU A 106 -10.78 -6.75 -7.98
C LEU A 106 -10.41 -7.58 -6.75
N GLY A 107 -9.23 -8.19 -6.71
CA GLY A 107 -8.84 -9.11 -5.65
C GLY A 107 -9.62 -10.44 -5.61
N ALA A 108 -10.57 -10.63 -6.51
CA ALA A 108 -11.57 -11.70 -6.48
C ALA A 108 -11.20 -12.96 -7.28
N THR A 109 -9.92 -13.20 -7.50
CA THR A 109 -9.43 -14.43 -8.13
C THR A 109 -8.94 -15.45 -7.09
N LEU A 110 -8.66 -16.66 -7.53
CA LEU A 110 -8.19 -17.73 -6.64
C LEU A 110 -6.80 -17.41 -6.06
N PRO A 111 -6.53 -17.75 -4.78
CA PRO A 111 -5.24 -17.50 -4.14
C PRO A 111 -4.04 -18.04 -4.94
N LYS A 112 -4.15 -19.25 -5.49
CA LYS A 112 -3.10 -19.86 -6.31
C LYS A 112 -2.80 -19.07 -7.60
N ILE A 113 -3.78 -18.35 -8.15
CA ILE A 113 -3.59 -17.54 -9.36
C ILE A 113 -2.85 -16.26 -9.00
N LYS A 114 -3.21 -15.59 -7.88
CA LYS A 114 -2.45 -14.43 -7.39
C LYS A 114 -1.00 -14.82 -7.06
N LEU A 115 -0.79 -15.97 -6.41
CA LEU A 115 0.55 -16.45 -6.11
C LEU A 115 1.37 -16.69 -7.38
N ALA A 116 0.78 -17.30 -8.41
CA ALA A 116 1.45 -17.51 -9.70
C ALA A 116 1.74 -16.18 -10.43
N GLU A 117 0.83 -15.21 -10.38
CA GLU A 117 1.02 -13.88 -10.95
C GLU A 117 2.17 -13.14 -10.25
N ALA A 118 2.25 -13.22 -8.92
CA ALA A 118 3.35 -12.67 -8.13
C ALA A 118 4.68 -13.31 -8.48
N ASP A 119 4.74 -14.64 -8.55
CA ASP A 119 5.95 -15.40 -8.88
C ASP A 119 6.50 -15.04 -10.28
N GLN A 120 5.62 -14.99 -11.27
CA GLN A 120 6.00 -14.56 -12.62
C GLN A 120 6.49 -13.11 -12.62
N SER A 121 5.82 -12.21 -11.92
CA SER A 121 6.21 -10.80 -11.86
C SER A 121 7.58 -10.60 -11.20
N LEU A 122 7.87 -11.32 -10.12
CA LEU A 122 9.17 -11.30 -9.44
C LEU A 122 10.28 -11.88 -10.33
N THR A 123 10.00 -12.99 -11.02
CA THR A 123 10.92 -13.61 -11.98
C THR A 123 11.27 -12.65 -13.14
N LEU A 124 10.30 -11.84 -13.58
CA LEU A 124 10.46 -10.86 -14.65
C LEU A 124 11.14 -9.56 -14.19
N GLY A 125 11.44 -9.40 -12.91
CA GLY A 125 12.25 -8.30 -12.38
C GLY A 125 11.50 -7.32 -11.46
N ALA A 126 10.23 -7.57 -11.12
CA ALA A 126 9.57 -6.78 -10.08
C ALA A 126 10.30 -6.91 -8.73
N ARG A 127 10.32 -5.82 -7.98
CA ARG A 127 10.90 -5.76 -6.62
C ARG A 127 9.90 -5.26 -5.60
N GLU A 128 8.72 -4.88 -6.04
CA GLU A 128 7.59 -4.50 -5.19
C GLU A 128 6.30 -5.07 -5.80
N ILE A 129 5.50 -5.73 -4.98
CA ILE A 129 4.21 -6.33 -5.38
C ILE A 129 3.09 -5.64 -4.59
N ASP A 130 2.14 -5.04 -5.32
CA ASP A 130 0.92 -4.47 -4.76
C ASP A 130 -0.24 -5.46 -5.03
N MET A 131 -0.51 -6.38 -4.10
CA MET A 131 -1.62 -7.33 -4.25
C MET A 131 -2.94 -6.75 -3.77
N VAL A 132 -4.05 -7.12 -4.42
CA VAL A 132 -5.37 -6.71 -3.97
C VAL A 132 -5.96 -7.76 -3.03
N LEU A 133 -6.43 -7.32 -1.86
CA LEU A 133 -7.14 -8.12 -0.87
C LEU A 133 -8.37 -8.81 -1.49
N ASN A 134 -8.69 -10.01 -1.07
CA ASN A 134 -10.00 -10.62 -1.36
C ASN A 134 -11.06 -10.03 -0.41
N MET A 135 -11.69 -8.93 -0.84
CA MET A 135 -12.69 -8.22 -0.05
C MET A 135 -13.94 -9.05 0.22
N GLY A 136 -14.30 -9.94 -0.72
CA GLY A 136 -15.43 -10.86 -0.55
C GLY A 136 -15.20 -11.83 0.61
N ALA A 137 -14.02 -12.45 0.66
CA ALA A 137 -13.62 -13.35 1.74
C ALA A 137 -13.54 -12.60 3.08
N LEU A 138 -12.91 -11.41 3.11
CA LEU A 138 -12.88 -10.58 4.31
C LEU A 138 -14.28 -10.29 4.86
N ARG A 139 -15.21 -9.86 4.00
CA ARG A 139 -16.60 -9.55 4.41
C ARG A 139 -17.40 -10.79 4.81
N SER A 140 -17.01 -11.94 4.30
CA SER A 140 -17.56 -13.25 4.70
C SER A 140 -16.96 -13.80 5.99
N LEU A 141 -16.06 -13.04 6.65
CA LEU A 141 -15.34 -13.46 7.87
C LEU A 141 -14.43 -14.68 7.66
N GLU A 142 -13.95 -14.86 6.43
CA GLU A 142 -13.01 -15.93 6.06
C GLU A 142 -11.55 -15.47 6.31
N ASP A 143 -11.28 -14.97 7.51
CA ASP A 143 -10.02 -14.28 7.86
C ASP A 143 -8.78 -15.18 7.68
N ASP A 144 -8.90 -16.49 7.97
CA ASP A 144 -7.81 -17.45 7.76
C ASP A 144 -7.43 -17.58 6.28
N LEU A 145 -8.42 -17.57 5.39
CA LEU A 145 -8.18 -17.63 3.95
C LEU A 145 -7.48 -16.35 3.48
N VAL A 146 -7.93 -15.20 3.97
CA VAL A 146 -7.34 -13.89 3.66
C VAL A 146 -5.91 -13.81 4.17
N GLU A 147 -5.67 -14.22 5.41
CA GLU A 147 -4.31 -14.24 6.01
C GLU A 147 -3.39 -15.18 5.25
N ALA A 148 -3.82 -16.40 4.97
CA ALA A 148 -3.01 -17.40 4.27
C ALA A 148 -2.62 -16.95 2.86
N GLU A 149 -3.56 -16.29 2.13
CA GLU A 149 -3.29 -15.73 0.80
C GLU A 149 -2.21 -14.64 0.88
N ILE A 150 -2.34 -13.69 1.80
CA ILE A 150 -1.39 -12.59 1.97
C ILE A 150 -0.03 -13.13 2.40
N ARG A 151 0.02 -14.02 3.38
CA ARG A 151 1.25 -14.63 3.90
C ARG A 151 2.03 -15.34 2.80
N ALA A 152 1.35 -16.13 1.96
CA ALA A 152 2.01 -16.85 0.87
C ALA A 152 2.70 -15.90 -0.12
N ILE A 153 2.08 -14.76 -0.44
CA ILE A 153 2.64 -13.76 -1.36
C ILE A 153 3.75 -12.95 -0.66
N ALA A 154 3.57 -12.56 0.61
CA ALA A 154 4.59 -11.84 1.37
C ALA A 154 5.88 -12.68 1.50
N GLU A 155 5.76 -13.95 1.88
CA GLU A 155 6.90 -14.86 1.96
C GLU A 155 7.59 -15.08 0.60
N LEU A 156 6.80 -15.15 -0.49
CA LEU A 156 7.37 -15.25 -1.84
C LEU A 156 8.18 -13.99 -2.18
N CYS A 157 7.63 -12.80 -1.90
CA CYS A 157 8.32 -11.53 -2.08
C CYS A 157 9.63 -11.48 -1.28
N HIS A 158 9.60 -11.83 0.00
CA HIS A 158 10.76 -11.78 0.88
C HIS A 158 11.87 -12.73 0.41
N ARG A 159 11.52 -13.95 -0.03
CA ARG A 159 12.50 -14.88 -0.63
C ARG A 159 13.18 -14.30 -1.88
N ALA A 160 12.48 -13.46 -2.64
CA ALA A 160 13.01 -12.78 -3.82
C ALA A 160 13.71 -11.43 -3.51
N GLY A 161 13.83 -11.04 -2.24
CA GLY A 161 14.36 -9.74 -1.84
C GLY A 161 13.48 -8.57 -2.28
N ALA A 162 12.17 -8.80 -2.39
CA ALA A 162 11.14 -7.83 -2.76
C ALA A 162 10.21 -7.55 -1.59
N ILE A 163 9.40 -6.49 -1.68
CA ILE A 163 8.40 -6.13 -0.66
C ILE A 163 6.98 -6.40 -1.16
N CYS A 164 6.09 -6.70 -0.22
CA CYS A 164 4.68 -6.94 -0.43
C CYS A 164 3.84 -5.80 0.16
N LYS A 165 2.95 -5.21 -0.65
CA LYS A 165 1.97 -4.22 -0.22
C LYS A 165 0.56 -4.75 -0.50
N VAL A 166 -0.35 -4.63 0.46
CA VAL A 166 -1.72 -5.14 0.35
C VAL A 166 -2.70 -4.00 0.19
N ILE A 167 -3.40 -3.98 -0.95
CA ILE A 167 -4.44 -3.01 -1.27
C ILE A 167 -5.73 -3.45 -0.58
N LEU A 168 -6.22 -2.63 0.32
CA LEU A 168 -7.45 -2.89 1.08
C LEU A 168 -8.71 -2.46 0.32
N GLU A 169 -8.61 -1.47 -0.58
CA GLU A 169 -9.72 -0.76 -1.23
C GLU A 169 -10.67 -0.14 -0.19
N THR A 170 -10.12 0.78 0.59
CA THR A 170 -10.75 1.34 1.81
C THR A 170 -12.12 1.95 1.55
N ALA A 171 -12.38 2.48 0.35
CA ALA A 171 -13.68 3.05 -0.01
C ALA A 171 -14.83 2.03 -0.02
N LEU A 172 -14.53 0.72 -0.07
CA LEU A 172 -15.51 -0.36 -0.06
C LEU A 172 -15.68 -1.01 1.31
N LEU A 173 -14.92 -0.58 2.32
CA LEU A 173 -14.86 -1.19 3.64
C LEU A 173 -15.40 -0.23 4.72
N SER A 174 -16.14 -0.76 5.68
CA SER A 174 -16.45 -0.08 6.92
C SER A 174 -15.20 0.15 7.77
N GLN A 175 -15.26 1.02 8.78
CA GLN A 175 -14.12 1.25 9.69
C GLN A 175 -13.66 -0.06 10.37
N HIS A 176 -14.59 -0.88 10.85
CA HIS A 176 -14.28 -2.19 11.43
C HIS A 176 -13.58 -3.12 10.45
N GLU A 177 -14.05 -3.17 9.21
CA GLU A 177 -13.42 -4.00 8.16
C GLU A 177 -12.02 -3.49 7.81
N LYS A 178 -11.79 -2.15 7.77
CA LYS A 178 -10.47 -1.55 7.54
C LYS A 178 -9.47 -1.94 8.64
N VAL A 179 -9.87 -1.82 9.91
CA VAL A 179 -9.03 -2.20 11.06
C VAL A 179 -8.72 -3.68 11.01
N ARG A 180 -9.73 -4.53 10.85
CA ARG A 180 -9.55 -6.00 10.77
C ARG A 180 -8.64 -6.39 9.62
N ALA A 181 -8.86 -5.86 8.42
CA ALA A 181 -8.01 -6.12 7.27
C ALA A 181 -6.56 -5.70 7.52
N ALA A 182 -6.32 -4.51 8.08
CA ALA A 182 -4.98 -4.02 8.37
C ALA A 182 -4.24 -4.89 9.40
N LEU A 183 -4.95 -5.41 10.41
CA LEU A 183 -4.39 -6.35 11.39
C LEU A 183 -4.03 -7.69 10.74
N ILE A 184 -4.91 -8.23 9.89
CA ILE A 184 -4.63 -9.47 9.13
C ILE A 184 -3.38 -9.28 8.25
N VAL A 185 -3.29 -8.15 7.53
CA VAL A 185 -2.11 -7.83 6.71
C VAL A 185 -0.83 -7.80 7.53
N LYS A 186 -0.89 -7.19 8.73
CA LYS A 186 0.25 -7.12 9.65
C LYS A 186 0.65 -8.51 10.16
N VAL A 187 -0.31 -9.34 10.60
CA VAL A 187 -0.06 -10.69 11.10
C VAL A 187 0.45 -11.61 10.00
N ALA A 188 -0.03 -11.42 8.75
CA ALA A 188 0.45 -12.16 7.59
C ALA A 188 1.88 -11.80 7.17
N GLY A 189 2.46 -10.73 7.72
CA GLY A 189 3.87 -10.35 7.50
C GLY A 189 4.11 -9.54 6.24
N ALA A 190 3.09 -8.89 5.65
CA ALA A 190 3.31 -7.96 4.57
C ALA A 190 4.00 -6.67 5.05
N ASP A 191 4.70 -5.96 4.16
CA ASP A 191 5.50 -4.79 4.49
C ASP A 191 4.66 -3.50 4.55
N PHE A 192 3.57 -3.44 3.76
CA PHE A 192 2.71 -2.26 3.67
C PHE A 192 1.23 -2.63 3.64
N VAL A 193 0.41 -1.77 4.24
CA VAL A 193 -1.00 -1.62 3.86
C VAL A 193 -1.13 -0.49 2.83
N LYS A 194 -1.96 -0.68 1.81
CA LYS A 194 -2.25 0.33 0.77
C LYS A 194 -3.74 0.63 0.76
N THR A 195 -4.10 1.90 0.65
CA THR A 195 -5.50 2.32 0.71
C THR A 195 -6.33 1.81 -0.46
N SER A 196 -5.92 2.07 -1.69
CA SER A 196 -6.81 1.98 -2.86
C SER A 196 -6.10 1.51 -4.12
N THR A 197 -6.86 0.92 -5.04
CA THR A 197 -6.40 0.58 -6.40
C THR A 197 -6.20 1.84 -7.26
N GLY A 198 -7.00 2.88 -7.03
CA GLY A 198 -7.08 4.06 -7.86
C GLY A 198 -7.97 3.89 -9.10
N VAL A 199 -8.66 2.76 -9.24
CA VAL A 199 -9.59 2.44 -10.36
C VAL A 199 -11.03 2.51 -9.90
N SER A 200 -11.31 2.13 -8.65
CA SER A 200 -12.65 2.17 -8.07
C SER A 200 -13.07 3.61 -7.73
N ALA A 201 -14.37 3.79 -7.45
CA ALA A 201 -14.88 5.05 -6.92
C ALA A 201 -14.31 5.30 -5.52
N GLY A 202 -13.42 6.27 -5.41
CA GLY A 202 -12.74 6.63 -4.17
C GLY A 202 -11.22 6.66 -4.33
N GLY A 203 -10.54 7.06 -3.25
CA GLY A 203 -9.08 7.14 -3.19
C GLY A 203 -8.62 7.21 -1.74
N ALA A 204 -7.38 7.59 -1.50
CA ALA A 204 -6.87 7.80 -0.15
C ALA A 204 -7.56 9.00 0.50
N THR A 205 -8.02 8.83 1.74
CA THR A 205 -8.46 9.92 2.62
C THR A 205 -7.50 10.07 3.79
N LEU A 206 -7.46 11.25 4.40
CA LEU A 206 -6.61 11.49 5.58
C LEU A 206 -7.07 10.64 6.76
N GLU A 207 -8.38 10.48 6.89
CA GLU A 207 -9.02 9.67 7.92
C GLU A 207 -8.62 8.20 7.79
N ASP A 208 -8.65 7.63 6.58
CA ASP A 208 -8.23 6.25 6.35
C ASP A 208 -6.74 6.04 6.65
N VAL A 209 -5.88 6.96 6.21
CA VAL A 209 -4.44 6.86 6.47
C VAL A 209 -4.16 6.94 7.98
N ALA A 210 -4.81 7.86 8.70
CA ALA A 210 -4.67 7.99 10.16
C ALA A 210 -5.19 6.74 10.89
N LEU A 211 -6.34 6.20 10.46
CA LEU A 211 -6.91 4.95 10.98
C LEU A 211 -5.94 3.78 10.79
N LEU A 212 -5.41 3.62 9.58
CA LEU A 212 -4.45 2.56 9.27
C LEU A 212 -3.17 2.73 10.12
N ARG A 213 -2.65 3.96 10.28
CA ARG A 213 -1.47 4.23 11.10
C ARG A 213 -1.71 3.87 12.57
N ALA A 214 -2.86 4.25 13.13
CA ALA A 214 -3.23 3.87 14.49
C ALA A 214 -3.34 2.34 14.67
N THR A 215 -3.82 1.65 13.62
CA THR A 215 -4.02 0.20 13.64
C THR A 215 -2.71 -0.57 13.53
N VAL A 216 -1.85 -0.25 12.55
CA VAL A 216 -0.66 -1.06 12.27
C VAL A 216 0.57 -0.64 13.08
N GLY A 217 0.53 0.51 13.75
CA GLY A 217 1.66 1.05 14.51
C GLY A 217 2.73 1.72 13.62
N PRO A 218 3.85 2.19 14.19
CA PRO A 218 4.83 3.03 13.48
C PRO A 218 5.71 2.26 12.48
N GLU A 219 5.92 0.97 12.67
CA GLU A 219 6.93 0.17 11.93
C GLU A 219 6.45 -0.24 10.53
N MET A 220 5.16 -0.52 10.37
CA MET A 220 4.61 -0.97 9.11
C MET A 220 4.41 0.20 8.13
N GLY A 221 4.75 -0.02 6.86
CA GLY A 221 4.53 0.96 5.81
C GLY A 221 3.06 1.22 5.50
N ILE A 222 2.71 2.46 5.15
CA ILE A 222 1.39 2.82 4.63
C ILE A 222 1.54 3.51 3.28
N LYS A 223 0.92 2.93 2.25
CA LYS A 223 0.87 3.55 0.92
C LYS A 223 -0.50 4.20 0.70
N ALA A 224 -0.51 5.53 0.58
CA ALA A 224 -1.68 6.28 0.17
C ALA A 224 -1.76 6.36 -1.36
N SER A 225 -2.86 5.93 -1.96
CA SER A 225 -3.03 5.88 -3.41
C SER A 225 -4.44 6.30 -3.84
N GLY A 226 -4.54 6.96 -5.00
CA GLY A 226 -5.79 7.51 -5.53
C GLY A 226 -6.06 8.92 -5.03
N GLY A 227 -6.10 9.88 -5.95
CA GLY A 227 -6.46 11.25 -5.68
C GLY A 227 -5.34 12.20 -5.25
N VAL A 228 -4.12 11.74 -4.96
CA VAL A 228 -2.98 12.59 -4.59
C VAL A 228 -2.34 13.18 -5.84
N ARG A 229 -2.44 14.50 -6.05
CA ARG A 229 -2.05 15.18 -7.29
C ARG A 229 -1.19 16.43 -7.09
N THR A 230 -1.03 16.90 -5.85
CA THR A 230 -0.28 18.11 -5.49
C THR A 230 0.67 17.84 -4.34
N LEU A 231 1.68 18.68 -4.20
CA LEU A 231 2.63 18.61 -3.09
C LEU A 231 1.92 18.79 -1.73
N SER A 232 0.95 19.69 -1.66
CA SER A 232 0.16 19.91 -0.44
C SER A 232 -0.61 18.65 -0.02
N GLN A 233 -1.25 17.95 -0.99
CA GLN A 233 -1.94 16.69 -0.71
C GLN A 233 -0.96 15.59 -0.27
N LEU A 234 0.22 15.49 -0.91
CA LEU A 234 1.26 14.56 -0.50
C LEU A 234 1.67 14.81 0.96
N HIS A 235 1.98 16.06 1.32
CA HIS A 235 2.35 16.41 2.69
C HIS A 235 1.23 16.08 3.69
N ALA A 236 -0.03 16.33 3.34
CA ALA A 236 -1.16 16.00 4.20
C ALA A 236 -1.26 14.48 4.44
N MET A 237 -1.07 13.64 3.40
CA MET A 237 -1.06 12.18 3.56
C MET A 237 0.11 11.70 4.41
N VAL A 238 1.30 12.28 4.22
CA VAL A 238 2.49 11.97 5.06
C VAL A 238 2.23 12.36 6.51
N SER A 239 1.67 13.54 6.74
CA SER A 239 1.30 14.00 8.09
C SER A 239 0.25 13.11 8.75
N ALA A 240 -0.65 12.50 7.98
CA ALA A 240 -1.61 11.51 8.47
C ALA A 240 -0.98 10.13 8.73
N GLY A 241 0.28 9.90 8.31
CA GLY A 241 1.03 8.68 8.60
C GLY A 241 1.41 7.84 7.37
N ALA A 242 1.17 8.31 6.14
CA ALA A 242 1.66 7.61 4.95
C ALA A 242 3.19 7.68 4.84
N THR A 243 3.80 6.59 4.41
CA THR A 243 5.25 6.47 4.15
C THR A 243 5.55 6.21 2.68
N ARG A 244 4.52 6.08 1.85
CA ARG A 244 4.61 5.90 0.41
C ARG A 244 3.37 6.52 -0.26
N ILE A 245 3.54 7.12 -1.43
CA ILE A 245 2.46 7.75 -2.19
C ILE A 245 2.41 7.17 -3.60
N GLY A 246 1.28 6.54 -3.94
CA GLY A 246 1.00 6.07 -5.31
C GLY A 246 0.29 7.16 -6.11
N THR A 247 0.95 7.70 -7.13
CA THR A 247 0.39 8.79 -7.94
C THR A 247 0.90 8.75 -9.38
N SER A 248 0.06 9.19 -10.33
CA SER A 248 0.46 9.50 -11.70
C SER A 248 0.97 10.94 -11.88
N SER A 249 0.91 11.76 -10.82
CA SER A 249 1.27 13.19 -10.84
C SER A 249 2.66 13.45 -10.24
N GLY A 250 3.54 12.44 -10.19
CA GLY A 250 4.85 12.56 -9.53
C GLY A 250 5.68 13.73 -10.08
N VAL A 251 5.76 13.89 -11.40
CA VAL A 251 6.48 14.99 -12.04
C VAL A 251 5.93 16.35 -11.63
N LYS A 252 4.59 16.52 -11.62
CA LYS A 252 3.95 17.75 -11.19
C LYS A 252 4.28 18.08 -9.74
N ILE A 253 4.24 17.10 -8.85
CA ILE A 253 4.58 17.27 -7.42
C ILE A 253 6.03 17.75 -7.28
N MET A 254 6.97 17.18 -8.04
CA MET A 254 8.37 17.60 -8.00
C MET A 254 8.58 19.01 -8.58
N GLN A 255 7.80 19.40 -9.58
CA GLN A 255 7.83 20.77 -10.12
C GLN A 255 7.31 21.78 -9.10
N GLU A 256 6.21 21.48 -8.40
CA GLU A 256 5.71 22.30 -7.29
C GLU A 256 6.76 22.44 -6.17
N LEU A 257 7.49 21.36 -5.83
CA LEU A 257 8.55 21.38 -4.82
C LEU A 257 9.72 22.29 -5.22
N SER A 258 10.08 22.32 -6.52
CA SER A 258 11.17 23.15 -7.03
C SER A 258 10.77 24.61 -7.30
N GLY A 259 9.55 25.01 -7.03
CA GLY A 259 9.03 26.35 -7.31
C GLY A 259 8.74 26.64 -8.80
N ASN A 260 8.84 25.62 -9.65
CA ASN A 260 8.54 25.71 -11.08
C ASN A 260 7.07 25.36 -11.34
N THR A 261 6.16 26.22 -10.92
CA THR A 261 4.75 26.15 -11.36
C THR A 261 4.66 26.78 -12.75
N GLY A 262 4.68 25.92 -13.77
CA GLY A 262 4.40 26.34 -15.16
C GLY A 262 2.92 26.69 -15.36
#